data_d6e8b2d806ad170abbd12e715c3b8794
#
_entry.id   d6e8b2d806ad170abbd12e715c3b8794
#
_cell.length_a   1.000
_cell.length_b   1.000
_cell.length_c   1.000
_cell.angle_alpha   90.00
_cell.angle_beta   90.00
_cell.angle_gamma   90.00
#
_symmetry.space_group_name_H-M   'P 1'
#
loop_
_entity.id
_entity.type
_entity.pdbx_description
1 polymer ?
#
loop_
_entity_poly.entity_id
_entity_poly.type
_entity_poly.pdbx_seq_one_letter_code
_entity_poly.pdbx_strand_id
1 'polypeptide(L)'
;MKKLLLMILILFSTLSLAVEPMPGVNFKTTKNTISTESKNKIEVIELFWYGCIHCYNMDPYLDKWADNLPKDVTFKRVPAIPRKDWVESAKAYYALETLGIVNKLHEKLFDAIHKEKLFKHNDTKALISWITLNGKLDKKKVESAFNSFSMKAKLSR
;
A
#
# COMPACT_ATOMS: atom_id res chain seq x y z
N MET A 1 -1.55 -53.95 -15.80
CA MET A 1 -0.86 -53.53 -14.57
C MET A 1 -0.27 -52.13 -14.67
N LYS A 2 0.54 -51.75 -15.68
CA LYS A 2 1.09 -50.36 -15.81
C LYS A 2 0.03 -49.24 -15.88
N LYS A 3 -1.10 -49.45 -16.56
CA LYS A 3 -2.20 -48.45 -16.67
C LYS A 3 -2.94 -48.25 -15.35
N LEU A 4 -3.05 -49.30 -14.51
CA LEU A 4 -3.68 -49.22 -13.19
C LEU A 4 -2.79 -48.46 -12.19
N LEU A 5 -1.47 -48.64 -12.27
CA LEU A 5 -0.50 -47.88 -11.45
C LEU A 5 -0.50 -46.37 -11.77
N LEU A 6 -0.66 -46.00 -13.07
CA LEU A 6 -0.75 -44.59 -13.48
C LEU A 6 -2.03 -43.93 -12.96
N MET A 7 -3.14 -44.67 -12.90
CA MET A 7 -4.41 -44.18 -12.41
C MET A 7 -4.43 -43.92 -10.91
N ILE A 8 -3.70 -44.73 -10.13
CA ILE A 8 -3.51 -44.56 -8.68
C ILE A 8 -2.60 -43.38 -8.36
N LEU A 9 -1.60 -43.09 -9.21
CA LEU A 9 -0.71 -41.92 -9.00
C LEU A 9 -1.44 -40.55 -9.20
N ILE A 10 -2.47 -40.51 -10.06
CA ILE A 10 -3.26 -39.33 -10.30
C ILE A 10 -4.23 -39.00 -9.16
N LEU A 11 -4.65 -40.00 -8.39
CA LEU A 11 -5.52 -39.85 -7.21
C LEU A 11 -4.80 -39.33 -5.96
N PHE A 12 -3.46 -39.29 -5.95
CA PHE A 12 -2.63 -38.70 -4.88
C PHE A 12 -2.27 -37.23 -5.10
N SER A 13 -2.86 -36.57 -6.13
CA SER A 13 -2.63 -35.15 -6.39
C SER A 13 -3.30 -34.30 -5.32
N THR A 14 -2.48 -33.91 -4.33
CA THR A 14 -2.56 -32.68 -3.54
C THR A 14 -3.89 -32.37 -2.86
N LEU A 15 -4.17 -33.04 -1.75
CA LEU A 15 -4.86 -32.41 -0.64
C LEU A 15 -3.91 -31.34 -0.07
N SER A 16 -3.90 -30.17 -0.67
CA SER A 16 -3.37 -28.97 -0.03
C SER A 16 -4.25 -28.70 1.19
N LEU A 17 -3.82 -29.14 2.37
CA LEU A 17 -4.44 -28.76 3.62
C LEU A 17 -4.17 -27.26 3.81
N ALA A 18 -5.08 -26.42 3.30
CA ALA A 18 -5.10 -25.04 3.66
C ALA A 18 -5.33 -24.96 5.18
N VAL A 19 -4.31 -24.56 5.93
CA VAL A 19 -4.45 -24.30 7.36
C VAL A 19 -5.35 -23.08 7.51
N GLU A 20 -6.52 -23.25 8.14
CA GLU A 20 -7.42 -22.12 8.41
C GLU A 20 -6.74 -21.14 9.38
N PRO A 21 -6.80 -19.84 9.10
CA PRO A 21 -6.23 -18.82 9.98
C PRO A 21 -6.92 -18.82 11.35
N MET A 22 -6.14 -18.87 12.43
CA MET A 22 -6.64 -18.93 13.81
C MET A 22 -6.63 -17.53 14.47
N PRO A 23 -7.73 -17.11 15.11
CA PRO A 23 -7.76 -15.88 15.90
C PRO A 23 -6.70 -15.89 17.01
N GLY A 24 -6.02 -14.77 17.22
CA GLY A 24 -4.96 -14.64 18.23
C GLY A 24 -3.59 -15.15 17.79
N VAL A 25 -3.51 -16.01 16.76
CA VAL A 25 -2.27 -16.54 16.19
C VAL A 25 -1.96 -15.84 14.87
N ASN A 26 -2.86 -15.95 13.89
CA ASN A 26 -2.66 -15.41 12.54
C ASN A 26 -3.28 -14.04 12.36
N PHE A 27 -4.31 -13.68 13.12
CA PHE A 27 -4.96 -12.38 13.10
C PHE A 27 -5.53 -12.00 14.47
N LYS A 28 -5.84 -10.72 14.65
CA LYS A 28 -6.55 -10.19 15.82
C LYS A 28 -7.80 -9.43 15.36
N THR A 29 -8.91 -9.66 16.04
CA THR A 29 -10.12 -8.86 15.82
C THR A 29 -10.00 -7.50 16.49
N THR A 30 -10.48 -6.45 15.83
CA THR A 30 -10.60 -5.12 16.42
C THR A 30 -11.76 -5.08 17.44
N LYS A 31 -11.60 -4.34 18.54
CA LYS A 31 -12.66 -4.17 19.54
C LYS A 31 -13.89 -3.46 18.98
N ASN A 32 -13.66 -2.53 18.07
CA ASN A 32 -14.69 -1.74 17.41
C ASN A 32 -14.73 -2.06 15.93
N THR A 33 -15.93 -2.11 15.36
CA THR A 33 -16.11 -2.23 13.91
C THR A 33 -15.59 -0.97 13.23
N ILE A 34 -14.69 -1.14 12.27
CA ILE A 34 -14.22 -0.05 11.42
C ILE A 34 -15.18 0.06 10.24
N SER A 35 -15.71 1.26 10.01
CA SER A 35 -16.57 1.50 8.86
C SER A 35 -15.75 1.37 7.56
N THR A 36 -16.24 0.55 6.64
CA THR A 36 -15.66 0.38 5.30
C THR A 36 -16.31 1.31 4.29
N GLU A 37 -15.56 1.74 3.28
CA GLU A 37 -16.09 2.58 2.19
C GLU A 37 -16.98 1.76 1.23
N SER A 38 -16.73 0.47 1.13
CA SER A 38 -17.49 -0.48 0.27
C SER A 38 -18.43 -1.33 1.10
N LYS A 39 -19.73 -1.05 1.05
CA LYS A 39 -20.73 -1.76 1.87
C LYS A 39 -20.85 -3.27 1.62
N ASN A 40 -20.46 -3.75 0.43
CA ASN A 40 -20.66 -5.16 0.01
C ASN A 40 -19.35 -5.83 -0.44
N LYS A 41 -18.21 -5.33 0.00
CA LYS A 41 -16.89 -5.89 -0.34
C LYS A 41 -16.02 -6.02 0.89
N ILE A 42 -15.09 -6.96 0.80
CA ILE A 42 -13.97 -7.06 1.75
C ILE A 42 -13.01 -5.92 1.43
N GLU A 43 -12.79 -5.02 2.38
CA GLU A 43 -11.81 -3.95 2.24
C GLU A 43 -10.51 -4.36 2.94
N VAL A 44 -9.44 -4.46 2.17
CA VAL A 44 -8.08 -4.69 2.67
C VAL A 44 -7.35 -3.35 2.72
N ILE A 45 -6.86 -2.99 3.89
CA ILE A 45 -6.13 -1.72 4.09
C ILE A 45 -4.69 -2.02 4.46
N GLU A 46 -3.76 -1.50 3.66
CA GLU A 46 -2.36 -1.43 4.04
C GLU A 46 -2.11 -0.15 4.83
N LEU A 47 -1.60 -0.29 6.05
CA LEU A 47 -1.04 0.83 6.81
C LEU A 47 0.46 0.88 6.55
N PHE A 48 0.93 1.85 5.79
CA PHE A 48 2.32 1.94 5.34
C PHE A 48 2.99 3.26 5.74
N TRP A 49 4.30 3.33 5.56
CA TRP A 49 5.09 4.53 5.74
C TRP A 49 6.27 4.57 4.77
N TYR A 50 6.46 5.65 4.04
CA TYR A 50 7.57 5.77 3.07
C TYR A 50 8.97 5.62 3.68
N GLY A 51 9.15 5.84 4.98
CA GLY A 51 10.43 5.60 5.66
C GLY A 51 10.64 4.14 6.12
N CYS A 52 9.67 3.25 5.91
CA CYS A 52 9.70 1.86 6.35
C CYS A 52 10.31 0.94 5.28
N ILE A 53 11.49 0.38 5.57
CA ILE A 53 12.15 -0.57 4.67
C ILE A 53 11.33 -1.86 4.44
N HIS A 54 10.54 -2.28 5.44
CA HIS A 54 9.68 -3.47 5.31
C HIS A 54 8.49 -3.20 4.39
N CYS A 55 7.91 -1.99 4.45
CA CYS A 55 6.86 -1.56 3.52
C CYS A 55 7.42 -1.51 2.09
N TYR A 56 8.60 -0.90 1.89
CA TYR A 56 9.30 -0.87 0.61
C TYR A 56 9.51 -2.27 0.02
N ASN A 57 10.00 -3.21 0.84
CA ASN A 57 10.24 -4.58 0.38
C ASN A 57 8.95 -5.35 0.07
N MET A 58 7.83 -5.00 0.70
CA MET A 58 6.53 -5.64 0.50
C MET A 58 5.76 -5.07 -0.68
N ASP A 59 5.94 -3.79 -1.00
CA ASP A 59 5.17 -3.03 -1.98
C ASP A 59 5.02 -3.72 -3.34
N PRO A 60 6.09 -4.29 -3.99
CA PRO A 60 5.96 -4.98 -5.27
C PRO A 60 5.06 -6.22 -5.21
N TYR A 61 5.00 -6.90 -4.08
CA TYR A 61 4.13 -8.07 -3.88
C TYR A 61 2.67 -7.64 -3.70
N LEU A 62 2.44 -6.55 -2.98
CA LEU A 62 1.12 -5.98 -2.78
C LEU A 62 0.54 -5.42 -4.08
N ASP A 63 1.32 -4.74 -4.90
CA ASP A 63 0.91 -4.25 -6.21
C ASP A 63 0.47 -5.41 -7.11
N LYS A 64 1.31 -6.43 -7.24
CA LYS A 64 1.00 -7.62 -8.03
C LYS A 64 -0.27 -8.34 -7.53
N TRP A 65 -0.47 -8.40 -6.22
CA TRP A 65 -1.67 -8.98 -5.62
C TRP A 65 -2.89 -8.10 -5.89
N ALA A 66 -2.77 -6.78 -5.73
CA ALA A 66 -3.85 -5.82 -5.93
C ALA A 66 -4.37 -5.79 -7.38
N ASP A 67 -3.48 -6.02 -8.36
CA ASP A 67 -3.84 -6.13 -9.78
C ASP A 67 -4.70 -7.37 -10.09
N ASN A 68 -4.74 -8.36 -9.20
CA ASN A 68 -5.42 -9.64 -9.39
C ASN A 68 -6.50 -9.91 -8.33
N LEU A 69 -7.11 -8.86 -7.76
CA LEU A 69 -8.10 -9.00 -6.71
C LEU A 69 -9.40 -9.66 -7.21
N PRO A 70 -10.03 -10.52 -6.38
CA PRO A 70 -11.40 -10.95 -6.59
C PRO A 70 -12.36 -9.77 -6.66
N LYS A 71 -13.49 -9.93 -7.35
CA LYS A 71 -14.47 -8.84 -7.56
C LYS A 71 -15.11 -8.31 -6.27
N ASP A 72 -15.12 -9.12 -5.24
CA ASP A 72 -15.64 -8.82 -3.90
C ASP A 72 -14.60 -8.26 -2.94
N VAL A 73 -13.36 -8.04 -3.40
CA VAL A 73 -12.27 -7.45 -2.59
C VAL A 73 -11.89 -6.07 -3.15
N THR A 74 -11.57 -5.14 -2.26
CA THR A 74 -10.95 -3.85 -2.58
C THR A 74 -9.68 -3.67 -1.77
N PHE A 75 -8.69 -3.01 -2.34
CA PHE A 75 -7.43 -2.69 -1.69
C PHE A 75 -7.25 -1.18 -1.58
N LYS A 76 -6.74 -0.73 -0.43
CA LYS A 76 -6.51 0.69 -0.16
C LYS A 76 -5.23 0.87 0.63
N ARG A 77 -4.43 1.84 0.25
CA ARG A 77 -3.28 2.30 1.03
C ARG A 77 -3.62 3.49 1.90
N VAL A 78 -3.20 3.45 3.16
CA VAL A 78 -3.34 4.55 4.11
C VAL A 78 -1.99 4.79 4.77
N PRO A 79 -1.40 5.99 4.64
CA PRO A 79 -0.16 6.28 5.33
C PRO A 79 -0.38 6.36 6.84
N ALA A 80 0.38 5.58 7.60
CA ALA A 80 0.37 5.58 9.05
C ALA A 80 1.08 6.82 9.62
N ILE A 81 0.52 7.43 10.69
CA ILE A 81 1.07 8.65 11.32
C ILE A 81 1.12 8.50 12.85
N PRO A 82 1.80 7.48 13.40
CA PRO A 82 1.92 7.33 14.85
C PRO A 82 2.86 8.37 15.50
N ARG A 83 3.66 9.08 14.68
CA ARG A 83 4.66 10.05 15.12
C ARG A 83 4.68 11.28 14.22
N LYS A 84 5.06 12.42 14.77
CA LYS A 84 5.10 13.71 14.03
C LYS A 84 6.05 13.70 12.81
N ASP A 85 7.18 12.99 12.92
CA ASP A 85 8.17 12.87 11.85
C ASP A 85 7.68 12.06 10.63
N TRP A 86 6.53 11.39 10.72
CA TRP A 86 5.91 10.64 9.61
C TRP A 86 4.93 11.49 8.79
N VAL A 87 4.53 12.65 9.32
CA VAL A 87 3.51 13.51 8.69
C VAL A 87 3.89 13.91 7.27
N GLU A 88 5.15 14.28 7.02
CA GLU A 88 5.56 14.76 5.69
C GLU A 88 5.53 13.64 4.63
N SER A 89 5.85 12.41 5.03
CA SER A 89 5.66 11.22 4.18
C SER A 89 4.19 10.97 3.84
N ALA A 90 3.31 11.12 4.83
CA ALA A 90 1.88 10.97 4.62
C ALA A 90 1.33 12.05 3.68
N LYS A 91 1.78 13.30 3.85
CA LYS A 91 1.44 14.39 2.92
C LYS A 91 1.91 14.10 1.49
N ALA A 92 3.10 13.51 1.33
CA ALA A 92 3.59 13.12 0.01
C ALA A 92 2.61 12.15 -0.67
N TYR A 93 2.19 11.08 0.01
CA TYR A 93 1.22 10.13 -0.53
C TYR A 93 -0.12 10.81 -0.89
N TYR A 94 -0.69 11.57 0.03
CA TYR A 94 -1.96 12.25 -0.22
C TYR A 94 -1.86 13.34 -1.29
N ALA A 95 -0.67 13.93 -1.49
CA ALA A 95 -0.43 14.83 -2.62
C ALA A 95 -0.42 14.06 -3.94
N LEU A 96 0.25 12.88 -4.01
CA LEU A 96 0.19 12.00 -5.18
C LEU A 96 -1.25 11.58 -5.51
N GLU A 97 -2.04 11.25 -4.48
CA GLU A 97 -3.45 10.89 -4.62
C GLU A 97 -4.27 12.07 -5.17
N THR A 98 -4.11 13.26 -4.59
CA THR A 98 -4.81 14.48 -5.02
C THR A 98 -4.44 14.86 -6.47
N LEU A 99 -3.21 14.59 -6.88
CA LEU A 99 -2.71 14.84 -8.22
C LEU A 99 -3.04 13.72 -9.23
N GLY A 100 -3.61 12.61 -8.77
CA GLY A 100 -3.98 11.46 -9.60
C GLY A 100 -2.78 10.67 -10.15
N ILE A 101 -1.65 10.68 -9.44
CA ILE A 101 -0.39 10.10 -9.90
C ILE A 101 0.22 9.06 -8.95
N VAL A 102 -0.57 8.51 -8.01
CA VAL A 102 -0.12 7.45 -7.09
C VAL A 102 0.47 6.29 -7.87
N ASN A 103 -0.28 5.70 -8.79
CA ASN A 103 0.16 4.53 -9.57
C ASN A 103 1.43 4.78 -10.39
N LYS A 104 1.73 6.05 -10.70
CA LYS A 104 2.94 6.42 -11.46
C LYS A 104 4.16 6.58 -10.57
N LEU A 105 3.99 7.06 -9.34
CA LEU A 105 5.10 7.56 -8.53
C LEU A 105 5.24 6.89 -7.15
N HIS A 106 4.31 6.05 -6.71
CA HIS A 106 4.36 5.43 -5.39
C HIS A 106 5.61 4.56 -5.20
N GLU A 107 5.79 3.55 -6.05
CA GLU A 107 6.96 2.67 -6.04
C GLU A 107 8.26 3.46 -6.25
N LYS A 108 8.27 4.40 -7.20
CA LYS A 108 9.43 5.24 -7.48
C LYS A 108 9.84 6.13 -6.31
N LEU A 109 8.88 6.57 -5.51
CA LEU A 109 9.16 7.36 -4.31
C LEU A 109 9.79 6.49 -3.21
N PHE A 110 9.35 5.26 -3.07
CA PHE A 110 10.05 4.28 -2.24
C PHE A 110 11.47 4.01 -2.73
N ASP A 111 11.68 3.81 -4.03
CA ASP A 111 13.01 3.65 -4.64
C ASP A 111 13.92 4.85 -4.34
N ALA A 112 13.43 6.07 -4.55
CA ALA A 112 14.18 7.29 -4.30
C ALA A 112 14.68 7.40 -2.84
N ILE A 113 13.87 6.94 -1.88
CA ILE A 113 14.19 6.99 -0.46
C ILE A 113 15.10 5.82 -0.04
N HIS A 114 14.80 4.59 -0.43
CA HIS A 114 15.44 3.38 0.11
C HIS A 114 16.60 2.86 -0.74
N LYS A 115 16.42 2.84 -2.07
CA LYS A 115 17.40 2.30 -3.02
C LYS A 115 18.40 3.36 -3.44
N GLU A 116 17.91 4.49 -3.93
CA GLU A 116 18.74 5.58 -4.45
C GLU A 116 19.23 6.52 -3.33
N LYS A 117 18.57 6.54 -2.18
CA LYS A 117 18.90 7.35 -0.99
C LYS A 117 19.06 8.84 -1.30
N LEU A 118 18.21 9.37 -2.18
CA LEU A 118 18.29 10.76 -2.65
C LEU A 118 17.97 11.77 -1.55
N PHE A 119 17.07 11.42 -0.63
CA PHE A 119 16.63 12.28 0.48
C PHE A 119 15.95 11.45 1.57
N LYS A 120 15.74 12.09 2.74
CA LYS A 120 14.98 11.48 3.85
C LYS A 120 13.48 11.59 3.59
N HIS A 121 12.74 10.57 4.02
CA HIS A 121 11.28 10.50 3.87
C HIS A 121 10.51 11.70 4.43
N ASN A 122 11.09 12.50 5.31
CA ASN A 122 10.49 13.67 5.99
C ASN A 122 11.06 15.02 5.50
N ASP A 123 11.88 15.03 4.46
CA ASP A 123 12.36 16.27 3.85
C ASP A 123 11.30 16.83 2.89
N THR A 124 10.46 17.72 3.39
CA THR A 124 9.37 18.33 2.62
C THR A 124 9.82 19.01 1.33
N LYS A 125 10.96 19.72 1.36
CA LYS A 125 11.47 20.42 0.18
C LYS A 125 11.91 19.43 -0.90
N ALA A 126 12.63 18.40 -0.51
CA ALA A 126 13.07 17.36 -1.42
C ALA A 126 11.88 16.57 -1.99
N LEU A 127 10.89 16.20 -1.16
CA LEU A 127 9.68 15.52 -1.58
C LEU A 127 8.92 16.33 -2.64
N ILE A 128 8.66 17.61 -2.39
CA ILE A 128 7.98 18.50 -3.35
C ILE A 128 8.77 18.60 -4.66
N SER A 129 10.08 18.82 -4.57
CA SER A 129 10.94 18.97 -5.76
C SER A 129 10.98 17.67 -6.57
N TRP A 130 11.11 16.53 -5.91
CA TRP A 130 11.13 15.22 -6.54
C TRP A 130 9.81 14.89 -7.24
N ILE A 131 8.67 15.14 -6.57
CA ILE A 131 7.32 14.93 -7.15
C ILE A 131 7.10 15.88 -8.34
N THR A 132 7.52 17.12 -8.24
CA THR A 132 7.46 18.10 -9.34
C THR A 132 8.18 17.57 -10.58
N LEU A 133 9.41 17.14 -10.42
CA LEU A 133 10.27 16.66 -11.50
C LEU A 133 9.73 15.37 -12.13
N ASN A 134 9.49 14.34 -11.31
CA ASN A 134 9.10 13.00 -11.77
C ASN A 134 7.62 12.94 -12.21
N GLY A 135 6.79 13.80 -11.64
CA GLY A 135 5.41 14.01 -12.05
C GLY A 135 5.27 14.80 -13.34
N LYS A 136 6.31 15.54 -13.73
CA LYS A 136 6.26 16.55 -14.81
C LYS A 136 5.14 17.57 -14.58
N LEU A 137 5.07 18.09 -13.36
CA LEU A 137 4.03 18.99 -12.90
C LEU A 137 4.60 20.38 -12.58
N ASP A 138 3.73 21.38 -12.58
CA ASP A 138 4.07 22.69 -12.04
C ASP A 138 4.30 22.62 -10.52
N LYS A 139 5.37 23.27 -10.04
CA LYS A 139 5.75 23.26 -8.63
C LYS A 139 4.66 23.81 -7.72
N LYS A 140 4.00 24.91 -8.13
CA LYS A 140 2.91 25.52 -7.34
C LYS A 140 1.73 24.57 -7.18
N LYS A 141 1.44 23.76 -8.23
CA LYS A 141 0.39 22.73 -8.16
C LYS A 141 0.72 21.67 -7.14
N VAL A 142 1.98 21.20 -7.08
CA VAL A 142 2.45 20.23 -6.09
C VAL A 142 2.42 20.82 -4.67
N GLU A 143 2.92 22.05 -4.49
CA GLU A 143 2.88 22.77 -3.20
C GLU A 143 1.44 22.97 -2.71
N SER A 144 0.52 23.30 -3.61
CA SER A 144 -0.91 23.42 -3.28
C SER A 144 -1.52 22.10 -2.83
N ALA A 145 -1.14 20.97 -3.45
CA ALA A 145 -1.60 19.65 -3.03
C ALA A 145 -1.09 19.30 -1.62
N PHE A 146 0.17 19.62 -1.31
CA PHE A 146 0.76 19.43 0.04
C PHE A 146 0.10 20.27 1.13
N ASN A 147 -0.41 21.45 0.81
CA ASN A 147 -0.94 22.41 1.76
C ASN A 147 -2.46 22.60 1.64
N SER A 148 -3.16 21.72 0.92
CA SER A 148 -4.59 21.84 0.70
C SER A 148 -5.39 21.71 2.01
N PHE A 149 -6.56 22.31 2.07
CA PHE A 149 -7.48 22.15 3.20
C PHE A 149 -7.87 20.67 3.40
N SER A 150 -8.09 19.95 2.32
CA SER A 150 -8.39 18.51 2.35
C SER A 150 -7.25 17.66 2.94
N MET A 151 -6.00 18.13 2.86
CA MET A 151 -4.86 17.47 3.49
C MET A 151 -5.03 17.33 5.02
N LYS A 152 -5.52 18.37 5.69
CA LYS A 152 -5.77 18.32 7.15
C LYS A 152 -6.78 17.23 7.50
N ALA A 153 -7.87 17.13 6.73
CA ALA A 153 -8.88 16.10 6.94
C ALA A 153 -8.34 14.68 6.69
N LYS A 154 -7.47 14.50 5.69
CA LYS A 154 -6.83 13.21 5.41
C LYS A 154 -5.84 12.79 6.49
N LEU A 155 -5.10 13.74 7.07
CA LEU A 155 -4.12 13.46 8.14
C LEU A 155 -4.79 13.18 9.50
N SER A 156 -6.05 13.50 9.70
CA SER A 156 -6.79 13.28 10.96
C SER A 156 -7.60 11.98 10.98
N ARG A 157 -7.57 11.20 9.92
CA ARG A 157 -8.18 9.87 9.83
C ARG A 157 -7.28 8.83 10.47
#